data_6045d32faa854372216e37e80e358faf
#
_entry.id   6045d32faa854372216e37e80e358faf
#
_cell.length_a   1.000
_cell.length_b   1.000
_cell.length_c   1.000
_cell.angle_alpha   90.00
_cell.angle_beta   90.00
_cell.angle_gamma   90.00
#
_symmetry.space_group_name_H-M   'P 1'
#
loop_
_entity.id
_entity.type
_entity.pdbx_description
1 polymer ?
#
loop_
_entity_poly.entity_id
_entity_poly.type
_entity_poly.pdbx_seq_one_letter_code
_entity_poly.pdbx_strand_id
1 'polypeptide(L)'
;HQHRIEKLLVVDDQYRCVGLITVKDIEKAVAHPLACKDAQGRLRVAAATTVGETGYERTERLIDAGVDVVVVDTAHGHSRHVLNAVNRI
;
A
#
# COMPACT_ATOMS: atom_id res chain seq x y z
N HIS A 1 1.44 28.69 3.28
CA HIS A 1 2.36 29.29 2.29
C HIS A 1 2.91 30.67 2.62
N GLN A 2 2.55 31.25 3.77
CA GLN A 2 3.04 32.60 4.10
C GLN A 2 4.57 32.66 4.17
N HIS A 3 5.23 31.54 4.46
CA HIS A 3 6.70 31.48 4.62
C HIS A 3 7.38 30.68 3.52
N ARG A 4 6.67 30.31 2.45
CA ARG A 4 7.18 29.48 1.36
C ARG A 4 7.85 28.19 1.81
N ILE A 5 7.35 27.61 2.89
CA ILE A 5 7.85 26.34 3.40
C ILE A 5 7.23 25.22 2.56
N GLU A 6 8.08 24.42 1.91
CA GLU A 6 7.63 23.31 1.07
C GLU A 6 7.52 21.99 1.83
N LYS A 7 8.23 21.86 2.95
CA LYS A 7 8.33 20.62 3.72
C LYS A 7 8.31 20.93 5.20
N LEU A 8 7.61 20.09 5.97
CA LEU A 8 7.57 20.17 7.42
C LEU A 8 7.91 18.82 8.02
N LEU A 9 8.82 18.81 8.97
CA LEU A 9 9.10 17.61 9.75
C LEU A 9 8.03 17.42 10.81
N VAL A 10 7.54 16.22 10.96
CA VAL A 10 6.64 15.83 12.04
C VAL A 10 7.46 15.14 13.12
N VAL A 11 7.37 15.64 14.34
CA VAL A 11 8.14 15.14 15.47
C VAL A 11 7.21 14.67 16.58
N ASP A 12 7.70 13.74 17.41
CA ASP A 12 6.99 13.29 18.60
C ASP A 12 7.28 14.22 19.79
N ASP A 13 6.77 13.89 20.97
CA ASP A 13 6.96 14.65 22.18
C ASP A 13 8.42 14.78 22.62
N GLN A 14 9.28 13.93 22.11
CA GLN A 14 10.72 13.91 22.39
C GLN A 14 11.55 14.53 21.26
N TYR A 15 10.91 15.22 20.32
CA TYR A 15 11.53 15.84 19.15
C TYR A 15 12.21 14.83 18.20
N ARG A 16 11.77 13.58 18.21
CA ARG A 16 12.24 12.59 17.23
C ARG A 16 11.42 12.74 15.95
N CYS A 17 12.09 12.71 14.80
CA CYS A 17 11.41 12.78 13.51
C CYS A 17 10.61 11.49 13.27
N VAL A 18 9.30 11.62 13.14
CA VAL A 18 8.39 10.51 12.88
C VAL A 18 7.70 10.62 11.52
N GLY A 19 7.88 11.72 10.82
CA GLY A 19 7.27 11.90 9.51
C GLY A 19 7.68 13.18 8.82
N LEU A 20 7.15 13.36 7.62
CA LEU A 20 7.38 14.52 6.78
C LEU A 20 6.07 14.86 6.06
N ILE A 21 5.71 16.13 6.06
CA ILE A 21 4.58 16.64 5.29
C ILE A 21 5.11 17.61 4.25
N THR A 22 4.65 17.48 3.02
CA THR A 22 5.02 18.39 1.93
C THR A 22 3.81 19.15 1.42
N VAL A 23 4.06 20.26 0.72
CA VAL A 23 3.00 21.01 0.04
C VAL A 23 2.26 20.12 -0.96
N LYS A 24 2.99 19.23 -1.64
CA LYS A 24 2.36 18.29 -2.58
C LYS A 24 1.41 17.33 -1.89
N ASP A 25 1.71 16.89 -0.68
CA ASP A 25 0.80 16.04 0.09
C ASP A 25 -0.54 16.76 0.34
N ILE A 26 -0.47 18.03 0.73
CA ILE A 26 -1.65 18.86 0.98
C ILE A 26 -2.44 19.08 -0.31
N GLU A 27 -1.76 19.42 -1.39
CA GLU A 27 -2.38 19.63 -2.70
C GLU A 27 -3.10 18.37 -3.19
N LYS A 28 -2.47 17.19 -3.04
CA LYS A 28 -3.06 15.92 -3.45
C LYS A 28 -4.25 15.53 -2.59
N ALA A 29 -4.21 15.84 -1.30
CA ALA A 29 -5.34 15.57 -0.41
C ALA A 29 -6.57 16.39 -0.83
N VAL A 30 -6.38 17.62 -1.28
CA VAL A 30 -7.45 18.47 -1.79
C VAL A 30 -7.94 17.99 -3.16
N ALA A 31 -7.00 17.61 -4.06
CA ALA A 31 -7.33 17.16 -5.41
C ALA A 31 -8.00 15.78 -5.44
N HIS A 32 -7.65 14.90 -4.50
CA HIS A 32 -8.13 13.53 -4.45
C HIS A 32 -8.70 13.16 -3.08
N PRO A 33 -9.79 13.79 -2.64
CA PRO A 33 -10.35 13.54 -1.30
C PRO A 33 -10.93 12.14 -1.12
N LEU A 34 -11.25 11.45 -2.23
CA LEU A 34 -11.81 10.09 -2.20
C LEU A 34 -10.76 9.00 -2.42
N ALA A 35 -9.47 9.34 -2.40
CA ALA A 35 -8.42 8.35 -2.54
C ALA A 35 -8.57 7.24 -1.48
N CYS A 36 -8.33 6.00 -1.90
CA CYS A 36 -8.45 4.84 -1.01
C CYS A 36 -7.27 4.80 -0.05
N LYS A 37 -7.51 5.10 1.22
CA LYS A 37 -6.49 5.20 2.25
C LYS A 37 -6.83 4.32 3.43
N ASP A 38 -5.79 3.89 4.16
CA ASP A 38 -5.95 3.16 5.41
C ASP A 38 -6.25 4.11 6.57
N ALA A 39 -6.36 3.55 7.78
CA ALA A 39 -6.67 4.34 8.98
C ALA A 39 -5.58 5.36 9.33
N GLN A 40 -4.37 5.20 8.80
CA GLN A 40 -3.24 6.09 9.03
C GLN A 40 -3.06 7.12 7.90
N GLY A 41 -3.97 7.15 6.95
CA GLY A 41 -3.93 8.09 5.83
C GLY A 41 -2.98 7.69 4.70
N ARG A 42 -2.47 6.47 4.70
CA ARG A 42 -1.60 5.96 3.63
C ARG A 42 -2.44 5.34 2.52
N LEU A 43 -2.02 5.54 1.27
CA LEU A 43 -2.70 4.89 0.15
C LEU A 43 -2.66 3.38 0.31
N ARG A 44 -3.79 2.73 0.07
CA ARG A 44 -3.84 1.27 0.00
C ARG A 44 -3.21 0.80 -1.29
N VAL A 45 -2.51 -0.33 -1.23
CA VAL A 45 -1.78 -0.88 -2.37
C VAL A 45 -2.20 -2.31 -2.63
N ALA A 46 -2.24 -2.68 -3.90
CA ALA A 46 -2.46 -4.04 -4.35
C ALA A 46 -1.21 -4.54 -5.06
N ALA A 47 -0.91 -5.81 -4.92
CA ALA A 47 0.22 -6.41 -5.58
C ALA A 47 -0.18 -7.76 -6.18
N ALA A 48 0.36 -8.05 -7.34
CA ALA A 48 0.08 -9.29 -8.05
C ALA A 48 0.97 -10.43 -7.56
N THR A 49 0.41 -11.60 -7.49
CA THR A 49 1.12 -12.84 -7.27
C THR A 49 0.69 -13.87 -8.30
N THR A 50 1.24 -15.06 -8.25
CA THR A 50 0.93 -16.12 -9.18
C THR A 50 0.52 -17.39 -8.42
N VAL A 51 0.31 -18.47 -9.15
CA VAL A 51 -0.08 -19.77 -8.57
C VAL A 51 1.15 -20.61 -8.20
N GLY A 52 0.94 -21.69 -7.45
CA GLY A 52 1.98 -22.65 -7.05
C GLY A 52 2.79 -22.17 -5.86
N GLU A 53 3.85 -22.90 -5.55
CA GLU A 53 4.71 -22.62 -4.40
C GLU A 53 5.41 -21.26 -4.52
N THR A 54 5.90 -20.91 -5.69
CA THR A 54 6.55 -19.62 -5.94
C THR A 54 5.58 -18.45 -5.66
N GLY A 55 4.33 -18.61 -6.09
CA GLY A 55 3.29 -17.62 -5.82
C GLY A 55 2.96 -17.52 -4.34
N TYR A 56 2.90 -18.65 -3.66
CA TYR A 56 2.64 -18.67 -2.22
C TYR A 56 3.75 -17.97 -1.43
N GLU A 57 5.01 -18.28 -1.73
CA GLU A 57 6.15 -17.62 -1.09
C GLU A 57 6.16 -16.11 -1.33
N ARG A 58 5.88 -15.71 -2.57
CA ARG A 58 5.76 -14.29 -2.92
C ARG A 58 4.65 -13.62 -2.12
N THR A 59 3.51 -14.28 -1.99
CA THR A 59 2.36 -13.76 -1.24
C THR A 59 2.70 -13.55 0.24
N GLU A 60 3.41 -14.49 0.86
CA GLU A 60 3.84 -14.33 2.26
C GLU A 60 4.71 -13.07 2.42
N ARG A 61 5.64 -12.84 1.51
CA ARG A 61 6.51 -11.66 1.54
C ARG A 61 5.73 -10.37 1.33
N LEU A 62 4.75 -10.39 0.45
CA LEU A 62 3.88 -9.23 0.21
C LEU A 62 3.05 -8.88 1.45
N ILE A 63 2.51 -9.88 2.12
CA ILE A 63 1.75 -9.70 3.35
C ILE A 63 2.66 -9.14 4.44
N ASP A 64 3.85 -9.67 4.60
CA ASP A 64 4.83 -9.19 5.58
C ASP A 64 5.25 -7.74 5.30
N ALA A 65 5.28 -7.36 4.03
CA ALA A 65 5.61 -5.99 3.62
C ALA A 65 4.43 -5.01 3.81
N GLY A 66 3.23 -5.51 4.13
CA GLY A 66 2.09 -4.67 4.44
C GLY A 66 1.15 -4.38 3.28
N VAL A 67 1.10 -5.24 2.26
CA VAL A 67 0.17 -5.07 1.14
C VAL A 67 -1.28 -5.17 1.63
N ASP A 68 -2.17 -4.37 1.07
CA ASP A 68 -3.58 -4.36 1.45
C ASP A 68 -4.41 -5.37 0.66
N VAL A 69 -4.08 -5.58 -0.60
CA VAL A 69 -4.81 -6.48 -1.49
C VAL A 69 -3.83 -7.31 -2.31
N VAL A 70 -4.08 -8.61 -2.38
CA VAL A 70 -3.32 -9.51 -3.24
C VAL A 70 -4.18 -9.92 -4.43
N VAL A 71 -3.61 -9.81 -5.62
CA VAL A 71 -4.27 -10.21 -6.87
C VAL A 71 -3.58 -11.45 -7.42
N VAL A 72 -4.30 -12.55 -7.53
CA VAL A 72 -3.76 -13.77 -8.16
C VAL A 72 -3.91 -13.60 -9.67
N ASP A 73 -2.81 -13.28 -10.34
CA ASP A 73 -2.79 -12.92 -11.75
C ASP A 73 -2.29 -14.10 -12.59
N THR A 74 -3.15 -14.58 -13.48
CA THR A 74 -2.85 -15.69 -14.38
C THR A 74 -3.54 -15.45 -15.71
N ALA A 75 -3.16 -16.25 -16.72
CA ALA A 75 -3.78 -16.20 -18.05
C ALA A 75 -5.23 -16.70 -18.05
N HIS A 76 -5.64 -17.46 -17.03
CA HIS A 76 -6.97 -18.06 -16.98
C HIS A 76 -7.47 -18.17 -15.53
N GLY A 77 -8.30 -17.20 -15.14
CA GLY A 77 -8.73 -17.05 -13.75
C GLY A 77 -9.60 -18.17 -13.19
N HIS A 78 -10.21 -18.99 -14.03
CA HIS A 78 -11.08 -20.10 -13.59
C HIS A 78 -10.36 -21.46 -13.63
N SER A 79 -9.04 -21.46 -13.51
CA SER A 79 -8.28 -22.72 -13.44
C SER A 79 -8.27 -23.26 -12.01
N ARG A 80 -8.06 -24.58 -11.89
CA ARG A 80 -7.93 -25.21 -10.57
C ARG A 80 -6.73 -24.67 -9.79
N HIS A 81 -5.65 -24.34 -10.48
CA HIS A 81 -4.47 -23.77 -9.86
C HIS A 81 -4.77 -22.43 -9.18
N VAL A 82 -5.59 -21.59 -9.79
CA VAL A 82 -6.03 -20.32 -9.22
C VAL A 82 -6.90 -20.55 -7.99
N LEU A 83 -7.88 -21.46 -8.10
CA LEU A 83 -8.77 -21.79 -6.98
C LEU A 83 -7.98 -22.33 -5.78
N ASN A 84 -7.01 -23.19 -6.02
CA ASN A 84 -6.14 -23.72 -4.96
C ASN A 84 -5.30 -22.62 -4.32
N ALA A 85 -4.75 -21.71 -5.13
CA ALA A 85 -3.94 -20.60 -4.63
C ALA A 85 -4.77 -19.68 -3.72
N VAL A 86 -5.96 -19.29 -4.15
CA VAL A 86 -6.86 -18.43 -3.38
C VAL A 86 -7.25 -19.11 -2.07
N ASN A 87 -7.58 -20.39 -2.08
CA ASN A 87 -7.95 -21.13 -0.88
C ASN A 87 -6.78 -21.25 0.12
N ARG A 88 -5.56 -21.31 -0.38
CA ARG A 88 -4.36 -21.43 0.45
C ARG A 88 -3.95 -20.11 1.12
N ILE A 89 -4.23 -19.01 0.45
CA ILE A 89 -3.91 -17.68 0.95
C ILE A 89 -4.92 -17.29 2.05
#